data_bbfd1c8f704da5e4c3b40b94cb3a052c
#
_entry.id   bbfd1c8f704da5e4c3b40b94cb3a052c
#
_cell.length_a   1.000
_cell.length_b   1.000
_cell.length_c   1.000
_cell.angle_alpha   90.00
_cell.angle_beta   90.00
_cell.angle_gamma   90.00
#
_symmetry.space_group_name_H-M   'P 1'
#
loop_
_entity.id
_entity.type
_entity.pdbx_description
1 polymer ?
#
loop_
_entity_poly.entity_id
_entity_poly.type
_entity_poly.pdbx_seq_one_letter_code
_entity_poly.pdbx_strand_id
1 'polypeptide(L)'
;MPAHWVSAQTTPTQTTATPDVPDWALPGSATHKQYPPPADFHRASKSFDTPIGIFQGQSDIGSALVPGSASYDAATRQYTINSAGYNIWYTRDEFRYLWKKISGDVSFAANVSFPVAQPPHDRKVVLIIRQDLDDNSKEIMAAEHGTGMVHLAQRPEKNHSIEDMQYRISGSMLPNVMPQRIGLEKRGDSVALLISVQGEPMHQFGPPIQLHFDGPFYVGIGFCSHYPVTVDAGVFSNVVLRNSAGKFE
;
A
#
# COMPACT_ATOMS: atom_id res chain seq x y z
N MET A 1 -41.22 -17.40 -55.80
CA MET A 1 -39.98 -17.02 -55.12
C MET A 1 -40.22 -17.09 -53.62
N PRO A 2 -39.58 -17.98 -52.88
CA PRO A 2 -39.77 -18.05 -51.45
C PRO A 2 -38.81 -17.06 -50.73
N ALA A 3 -39.37 -16.30 -49.80
CA ALA A 3 -38.65 -15.38 -48.95
C ALA A 3 -37.88 -16.13 -47.89
N HIS A 4 -36.56 -15.96 -47.84
CA HIS A 4 -35.72 -16.46 -46.76
C HIS A 4 -35.78 -15.50 -45.57
N TRP A 5 -36.30 -16.00 -44.42
CA TRP A 5 -36.20 -15.33 -43.15
C TRP A 5 -34.81 -15.60 -42.58
N VAL A 6 -34.01 -14.55 -42.41
CA VAL A 6 -32.74 -14.60 -41.64
C VAL A 6 -33.07 -14.43 -40.17
N SER A 7 -32.89 -15.48 -39.42
CA SER A 7 -33.01 -15.44 -37.95
C SER A 7 -31.78 -14.75 -37.37
N ALA A 8 -31.98 -13.60 -36.78
CA ALA A 8 -30.90 -12.94 -36.02
C ALA A 8 -30.67 -13.71 -34.72
N GLN A 9 -29.49 -14.33 -34.61
CA GLN A 9 -29.03 -14.91 -33.35
C GLN A 9 -28.60 -13.78 -32.40
N THR A 10 -29.36 -13.56 -31.38
CA THR A 10 -28.96 -12.70 -30.25
C THR A 10 -27.90 -13.43 -29.41
N THR A 11 -26.67 -12.97 -29.47
CA THR A 11 -25.60 -13.41 -28.59
C THR A 11 -25.99 -13.04 -27.14
N PRO A 12 -25.96 -13.96 -26.18
CA PRO A 12 -26.22 -13.60 -24.80
C PRO A 12 -25.11 -12.70 -24.29
N THR A 13 -25.46 -11.51 -23.87
CA THR A 13 -24.57 -10.60 -23.15
C THR A 13 -24.18 -11.29 -21.86
N GLN A 14 -22.93 -11.71 -21.72
CA GLN A 14 -22.38 -12.16 -20.45
C GLN A 14 -22.42 -10.98 -19.49
N THR A 15 -23.38 -10.98 -18.60
CA THR A 15 -23.38 -10.13 -17.42
C THR A 15 -22.24 -10.63 -16.55
N THR A 16 -21.09 -9.95 -16.55
CA THR A 16 -20.05 -10.17 -15.55
C THR A 16 -20.68 -9.86 -14.19
N ALA A 17 -20.92 -10.89 -13.39
CA ALA A 17 -21.38 -10.71 -12.03
C ALA A 17 -20.39 -9.80 -11.30
N THR A 18 -20.84 -8.64 -10.86
CA THR A 18 -20.04 -7.78 -9.98
C THR A 18 -19.71 -8.60 -8.74
N PRO A 19 -18.45 -8.62 -8.29
CA PRO A 19 -18.11 -9.32 -7.06
C PRO A 19 -19.04 -8.88 -5.94
N ASP A 20 -19.50 -9.81 -5.13
CA ASP A 20 -20.38 -9.54 -3.99
C ASP A 20 -19.60 -8.77 -2.92
N VAL A 21 -19.62 -7.44 -3.04
CA VAL A 21 -18.94 -6.51 -2.12
C VAL A 21 -19.93 -6.16 -1.03
N PRO A 22 -19.60 -6.40 0.24
CA PRO A 22 -20.47 -6.03 1.34
C PRO A 22 -20.78 -4.53 1.35
N ASP A 23 -22.00 -4.14 1.68
CA ASP A 23 -22.43 -2.74 1.72
C ASP A 23 -21.49 -1.84 2.55
N TRP A 24 -20.98 -2.34 3.67
CA TRP A 24 -20.06 -1.58 4.52
C TRP A 24 -18.73 -1.26 3.83
N ALA A 25 -18.33 -2.03 2.83
CA ALA A 25 -17.11 -1.81 2.04
C ALA A 25 -17.35 -0.94 0.79
N LEU A 26 -18.61 -0.61 0.47
CA LEU A 26 -18.97 0.23 -0.67
C LEU A 26 -18.90 1.71 -0.31
N PRO A 27 -18.01 2.48 -0.94
CA PRO A 27 -17.95 3.93 -0.75
C PRO A 27 -19.32 4.58 -1.06
N GLY A 28 -19.75 5.46 -0.16
CA GLY A 28 -21.02 6.18 -0.30
C GLY A 28 -22.27 5.37 0.07
N SER A 29 -22.16 4.10 0.45
CA SER A 29 -23.28 3.38 1.04
C SER A 29 -23.61 3.93 2.43
N ALA A 30 -24.88 3.81 2.84
CA ALA A 30 -25.34 4.29 4.16
C ALA A 30 -24.66 3.55 5.34
N THR A 31 -24.11 2.38 5.08
CA THR A 31 -23.43 1.52 6.04
C THR A 31 -21.92 1.62 5.95
N HIS A 32 -21.38 2.41 4.99
CA HIS A 32 -19.95 2.60 4.86
C HIS A 32 -19.40 3.29 6.11
N LYS A 33 -18.72 2.54 6.91
CA LYS A 33 -18.00 2.98 8.10
C LYS A 33 -16.63 2.32 8.05
N GLN A 34 -15.61 3.00 8.58
CA GLN A 34 -14.28 2.43 8.78
C GLN A 34 -14.32 1.39 9.93
N TYR A 35 -15.10 0.34 9.73
CA TYR A 35 -15.08 -0.80 10.65
C TYR A 35 -14.07 -1.84 10.17
N PRO A 36 -13.48 -2.60 11.10
CA PRO A 36 -12.70 -3.75 10.70
C PRO A 36 -13.56 -4.66 9.82
N PRO A 37 -13.00 -5.22 8.75
CA PRO A 37 -13.70 -6.21 7.96
C PRO A 37 -14.13 -7.37 8.86
N PRO A 38 -15.23 -8.05 8.55
CA PRO A 38 -15.63 -9.27 9.25
C PRO A 38 -14.45 -10.25 9.40
N ALA A 39 -14.43 -11.03 10.47
CA ALA A 39 -13.32 -11.96 10.75
C ALA A 39 -13.09 -13.01 9.65
N ASP A 40 -14.13 -13.33 8.88
CA ASP A 40 -14.10 -14.21 7.70
C ASP A 40 -13.74 -13.50 6.39
N PHE A 41 -13.60 -12.18 6.40
CA PHE A 41 -13.14 -11.39 5.25
C PHE A 41 -11.64 -11.59 5.08
N HIS A 42 -11.28 -12.71 4.47
CA HIS A 42 -9.91 -13.11 4.24
C HIS A 42 -9.75 -13.68 2.83
N ARG A 43 -8.79 -13.12 2.10
CA ARG A 43 -8.37 -13.65 0.81
C ARG A 43 -6.87 -13.87 0.81
N ALA A 44 -6.45 -15.05 0.34
CA ALA A 44 -5.04 -15.37 0.22
C ALA A 44 -4.32 -14.39 -0.71
N SER A 45 -3.16 -13.94 -0.30
CA SER A 45 -2.31 -13.08 -1.13
C SER A 45 -1.85 -13.82 -2.39
N LYS A 46 -1.66 -13.08 -3.47
CA LYS A 46 -1.15 -13.59 -4.73
C LYS A 46 0.18 -12.93 -5.05
N SER A 47 1.24 -13.73 -5.14
CA SER A 47 2.60 -13.25 -5.39
C SER A 47 3.08 -13.60 -6.79
N PHE A 48 3.95 -12.75 -7.32
CA PHE A 48 4.55 -12.85 -8.64
C PHE A 48 6.05 -12.58 -8.53
N ASP A 49 6.88 -13.56 -8.87
CA ASP A 49 8.33 -13.44 -8.91
C ASP A 49 8.78 -12.68 -10.18
N THR A 50 8.19 -11.51 -10.38
CA THR A 50 8.47 -10.63 -11.52
C THR A 50 9.19 -9.39 -11.00
N PRO A 51 10.50 -9.27 -11.22
CA PRO A 51 11.27 -8.11 -10.80
C PRO A 51 10.77 -6.82 -11.45
N ILE A 52 10.84 -5.71 -10.69
CA ILE A 52 10.50 -4.38 -11.17
C ILE A 52 11.40 -3.33 -10.50
N GLY A 53 12.25 -2.65 -11.27
CA GLY A 53 13.28 -1.76 -10.73
C GLY A 53 14.17 -2.49 -9.74
N ILE A 54 14.26 -1.98 -8.50
CA ILE A 54 15.09 -2.60 -7.45
C ILE A 54 14.39 -3.76 -6.70
N PHE A 55 13.10 -3.98 -6.93
CA PHE A 55 12.31 -4.97 -6.23
C PHE A 55 12.35 -6.34 -6.90
N GLN A 56 12.39 -7.41 -6.10
CA GLN A 56 12.51 -8.79 -6.57
C GLN A 56 11.18 -9.38 -7.03
N GLY A 57 10.09 -8.91 -6.47
CA GLY A 57 8.77 -9.43 -6.76
C GLY A 57 7.66 -8.45 -6.40
N GLN A 58 6.45 -8.90 -6.66
CA GLN A 58 5.23 -8.14 -6.49
C GLN A 58 4.16 -9.04 -5.87
N SER A 59 3.25 -8.43 -5.10
CA SER A 59 2.13 -9.18 -4.52
C SER A 59 0.86 -8.33 -4.49
N ASP A 60 -0.27 -8.97 -4.75
CA ASP A 60 -1.57 -8.49 -4.30
C ASP A 60 -1.80 -9.09 -2.90
N ILE A 61 -1.44 -8.33 -1.88
CA ILE A 61 -1.67 -8.71 -0.49
C ILE A 61 -3.17 -8.70 -0.24
N GLY A 62 -3.70 -9.80 0.32
CA GLY A 62 -5.12 -9.98 0.57
C GLY A 62 -5.98 -10.06 -0.71
N SER A 63 -5.37 -10.13 -1.89
CA SER A 63 -6.04 -10.28 -3.20
C SER A 63 -7.29 -9.43 -3.33
N ALA A 64 -7.13 -8.11 -3.38
CA ALA A 64 -8.24 -7.16 -3.62
C ALA A 64 -9.14 -7.63 -4.78
N LEU A 65 -10.43 -7.26 -4.74
CA LEU A 65 -11.43 -7.67 -5.75
C LEU A 65 -11.04 -7.25 -7.16
N VAL A 66 -10.31 -6.15 -7.30
CA VAL A 66 -9.69 -5.72 -8.55
C VAL A 66 -8.19 -5.90 -8.41
N PRO A 67 -7.55 -6.76 -9.21
CA PRO A 67 -6.11 -6.98 -9.16
C PRO A 67 -5.32 -5.69 -9.36
N GLY A 68 -4.26 -5.52 -8.57
CA GLY A 68 -3.36 -4.39 -8.71
C GLY A 68 -2.38 -4.55 -9.88
N SER A 69 -1.73 -3.45 -10.24
CA SER A 69 -0.64 -3.43 -11.21
C SER A 69 0.45 -2.46 -10.78
N ALA A 70 1.64 -2.62 -11.35
CA ALA A 70 2.71 -1.66 -11.15
C ALA A 70 3.52 -1.48 -12.43
N SER A 71 4.09 -0.30 -12.58
CA SER A 71 5.02 0.03 -13.66
C SER A 71 6.24 0.76 -13.11
N TYR A 72 7.35 0.66 -13.83
CA TYR A 72 8.59 1.37 -13.54
C TYR A 72 9.12 2.04 -14.78
N ASP A 73 9.28 3.35 -14.70
CA ASP A 73 9.96 4.14 -15.74
C ASP A 73 11.45 4.26 -15.36
N ALA A 74 12.30 3.61 -16.14
CA ALA A 74 13.74 3.60 -15.92
C ALA A 74 14.40 4.96 -16.20
N ALA A 75 13.82 5.80 -17.06
CA ALA A 75 14.36 7.12 -17.38
C ALA A 75 14.17 8.11 -16.22
N THR A 76 13.00 8.08 -15.59
CA THR A 76 12.67 8.93 -14.45
C THR A 76 12.90 8.26 -13.11
N ARG A 77 13.17 6.95 -13.09
CA ARG A 77 13.27 6.08 -11.89
C ARG A 77 12.03 6.16 -11.01
N GLN A 78 10.86 6.20 -11.65
CA GLN A 78 9.57 6.36 -11.00
C GLN A 78 8.79 5.04 -11.05
N TYR A 79 8.21 4.68 -9.91
CA TYR A 79 7.25 3.58 -9.78
C TYR A 79 5.84 4.17 -9.72
N THR A 80 4.92 3.59 -10.45
CA THR A 80 3.48 3.84 -10.31
C THR A 80 2.82 2.54 -9.90
N ILE A 81 2.12 2.55 -8.78
CA ILE A 81 1.37 1.41 -8.27
C ILE A 81 -0.11 1.74 -8.35
N ASN A 82 -0.85 0.94 -9.12
CA ASN A 82 -2.30 1.02 -9.22
C ASN A 82 -2.89 -0.10 -8.37
N SER A 83 -3.78 0.24 -7.46
CA SER A 83 -4.41 -0.74 -6.58
C SER A 83 -5.81 -0.29 -6.18
N ALA A 84 -6.71 -1.25 -6.15
CA ALA A 84 -7.85 -1.22 -5.27
C ALA A 84 -7.38 -1.64 -3.87
N GLY A 85 -8.27 -2.02 -2.99
CA GLY A 85 -7.96 -2.59 -1.69
C GLY A 85 -8.59 -1.80 -0.58
N TYR A 86 -9.09 -2.56 0.38
CA TYR A 86 -9.85 -2.00 1.48
C TYR A 86 -8.99 -1.13 2.39
N ASN A 87 -7.87 -1.66 2.87
CA ASN A 87 -6.99 -0.95 3.78
C ASN A 87 -5.68 -1.72 4.03
N ILE A 88 -4.71 -1.05 4.64
CA ILE A 88 -3.56 -1.63 5.35
C ILE A 88 -3.78 -1.24 6.81
N TRP A 89 -4.60 -2.04 7.52
CA TRP A 89 -5.11 -1.69 8.85
C TRP A 89 -5.74 -2.91 9.53
N TYR A 90 -6.18 -2.75 10.77
CA TYR A 90 -6.80 -3.81 11.56
C TYR A 90 -5.95 -5.09 11.59
N THR A 91 -6.59 -6.24 11.41
CA THR A 91 -5.93 -7.56 11.42
C THR A 91 -5.59 -8.10 10.04
N ARG A 92 -6.00 -7.41 8.96
CA ARG A 92 -5.86 -7.84 7.58
C ARG A 92 -5.58 -6.66 6.65
N ASP A 93 -4.81 -6.91 5.60
CA ASP A 93 -4.42 -5.91 4.62
C ASP A 93 -4.89 -6.28 3.22
N GLU A 94 -5.25 -5.27 2.43
CA GLU A 94 -5.48 -5.40 1.00
C GLU A 94 -4.77 -4.29 0.25
N PHE A 95 -3.68 -4.61 -0.47
CA PHE A 95 -2.93 -3.63 -1.24
C PHE A 95 -1.99 -4.26 -2.26
N ARG A 96 -1.52 -3.48 -3.24
CA ARG A 96 -0.42 -3.89 -4.13
C ARG A 96 0.91 -3.56 -3.48
N TYR A 97 1.83 -4.54 -3.45
CA TYR A 97 3.13 -4.48 -2.82
C TYR A 97 4.25 -4.83 -3.80
N LEU A 98 5.29 -4.00 -3.86
CA LEU A 98 6.56 -4.30 -4.53
C LEU A 98 7.61 -4.53 -3.45
N TRP A 99 8.28 -5.67 -3.48
CA TRP A 99 9.12 -6.08 -2.36
C TRP A 99 10.48 -6.64 -2.76
N LYS A 100 11.40 -6.55 -1.80
CA LYS A 100 12.68 -7.22 -1.81
C LYS A 100 12.87 -7.96 -0.48
N LYS A 101 13.31 -9.21 -0.52
CA LYS A 101 13.59 -9.99 0.69
C LYS A 101 15.03 -9.75 1.13
N ILE A 102 15.20 -9.24 2.34
CA ILE A 102 16.51 -8.86 2.91
C ILE A 102 16.55 -9.15 4.40
N SER A 103 17.71 -8.93 5.03
CA SER A 103 17.94 -9.10 6.46
C SER A 103 18.76 -7.93 7.03
N GLY A 104 18.77 -7.81 8.35
CA GLY A 104 19.59 -6.86 9.09
C GLY A 104 18.99 -5.45 9.15
N ASP A 105 19.87 -4.47 9.31
CA ASP A 105 19.49 -3.07 9.35
C ASP A 105 19.04 -2.56 7.99
N VAL A 106 18.11 -1.64 7.96
CA VAL A 106 17.53 -1.08 6.73
C VAL A 106 17.46 0.44 6.84
N SER A 107 17.85 1.12 5.77
CA SER A 107 17.52 2.52 5.53
C SER A 107 16.75 2.59 4.21
N PHE A 108 15.51 3.04 4.28
CA PHE A 108 14.59 3.02 3.17
C PHE A 108 13.82 4.33 3.07
N ALA A 109 13.84 4.99 1.91
CA ALA A 109 13.15 6.26 1.70
C ALA A 109 12.69 6.42 0.25
N ALA A 110 11.60 7.15 0.05
CA ALA A 110 11.08 7.49 -1.26
C ALA A 110 10.37 8.86 -1.23
N ASN A 111 10.43 9.58 -2.34
CA ASN A 111 9.47 10.63 -2.60
C ASN A 111 8.14 9.99 -2.97
N VAL A 112 7.05 10.53 -2.45
CA VAL A 112 5.71 9.99 -2.64
C VAL A 112 4.76 11.05 -3.16
N SER A 113 3.79 10.63 -3.97
CA SER A 113 2.73 11.52 -4.47
C SER A 113 1.51 10.74 -4.94
N PHE A 114 0.41 11.46 -5.07
CA PHE A 114 -0.86 10.96 -5.59
C PHE A 114 -1.17 11.71 -6.89
N PRO A 115 -1.15 11.05 -8.07
CA PRO A 115 -1.26 11.73 -9.37
C PRO A 115 -2.64 12.35 -9.61
N VAL A 116 -3.66 11.87 -8.92
CA VAL A 116 -5.03 12.37 -9.05
C VAL A 116 -5.44 13.06 -7.76
N ALA A 117 -5.77 14.35 -7.84
CA ALA A 117 -6.34 15.12 -6.72
C ALA A 117 -7.81 14.73 -6.54
N GLN A 118 -8.09 13.55 -6.01
CA GLN A 118 -9.46 13.07 -5.79
C GLN A 118 -9.60 12.51 -4.37
N PRO A 119 -10.77 12.66 -3.70
CA PRO A 119 -11.11 11.79 -2.60
C PRO A 119 -11.15 10.33 -3.12
N PRO A 120 -10.73 9.35 -2.36
CA PRO A 120 -10.78 9.25 -0.91
C PRO A 120 -9.54 9.79 -0.22
N HIS A 121 -9.79 10.44 0.89
CA HIS A 121 -8.74 11.01 1.72
C HIS A 121 -7.86 9.95 2.39
N ASP A 122 -8.37 8.74 2.57
CA ASP A 122 -7.70 7.67 3.31
C ASP A 122 -6.84 6.74 2.44
N ARG A 123 -6.82 6.95 1.10
CA ARG A 123 -5.83 6.28 0.25
C ARG A 123 -4.43 6.51 0.80
N LYS A 124 -3.59 5.50 0.73
CA LYS A 124 -2.26 5.61 1.33
C LYS A 124 -1.17 4.98 0.48
N VAL A 125 -0.03 5.65 0.46
CA VAL A 125 1.26 5.11 0.05
C VAL A 125 2.00 4.63 1.29
N VAL A 126 2.72 3.52 1.20
CA VAL A 126 3.47 2.97 2.32
C VAL A 126 4.89 2.58 1.92
N LEU A 127 5.84 2.83 2.82
CA LEU A 127 7.08 2.12 2.90
C LEU A 127 6.91 1.12 4.05
N ILE A 128 7.07 -0.18 3.79
CA ILE A 128 6.62 -1.21 4.72
C ILE A 128 7.63 -2.35 4.81
N ILE A 129 7.82 -2.86 6.03
CA ILE A 129 8.56 -4.07 6.34
C ILE A 129 7.57 -5.11 6.83
N ARG A 130 7.60 -6.32 6.25
CA ARG A 130 6.70 -7.43 6.60
C ARG A 130 7.49 -8.71 6.86
N GLN A 131 7.06 -9.51 7.83
CA GLN A 131 7.67 -10.80 8.12
C GLN A 131 7.41 -11.81 6.99
N ASP A 132 6.20 -11.80 6.45
CA ASP A 132 5.76 -12.65 5.35
C ASP A 132 4.82 -11.91 4.39
N LEU A 133 4.30 -12.59 3.37
CA LEU A 133 3.41 -12.01 2.35
C LEU A 133 1.92 -12.33 2.60
N ASP A 134 1.57 -12.89 3.75
CA ASP A 134 0.18 -13.10 4.11
C ASP A 134 -0.50 -11.78 4.48
N ASP A 135 -1.80 -11.67 4.29
CA ASP A 135 -2.58 -10.46 4.54
C ASP A 135 -2.58 -10.00 6.02
N ASN A 136 -2.26 -10.90 6.93
CA ASN A 136 -2.24 -10.69 8.37
C ASN A 136 -0.83 -10.67 8.98
N SER A 137 0.19 -10.50 8.14
CA SER A 137 1.61 -10.54 8.55
C SER A 137 1.94 -9.56 9.68
N LYS A 138 2.90 -9.93 10.53
CA LYS A 138 3.66 -8.97 11.35
C LYS A 138 4.29 -7.93 10.44
N GLU A 139 4.15 -6.64 10.78
CA GLU A 139 4.64 -5.55 9.93
C GLU A 139 4.88 -4.24 10.68
N ILE A 140 5.64 -3.35 10.04
CA ILE A 140 5.75 -1.95 10.40
C ILE A 140 5.82 -1.09 9.14
N MET A 141 5.10 0.04 9.15
CA MET A 141 5.03 0.92 7.98
C MET A 141 5.17 2.39 8.35
N ALA A 142 5.87 3.12 7.48
CA ALA A 142 5.69 4.56 7.32
C ALA A 142 4.63 4.76 6.23
N ALA A 143 3.51 5.37 6.58
CA ALA A 143 2.42 5.61 5.65
C ALA A 143 2.15 7.11 5.50
N GLU A 144 1.76 7.52 4.29
CA GLU A 144 1.22 8.85 4.02
C GLU A 144 -0.13 8.72 3.33
N HIS A 145 -1.12 9.41 3.88
CA HIS A 145 -2.47 9.47 3.35
C HIS A 145 -2.66 10.59 2.33
N GLY A 146 -3.66 10.47 1.48
CA GLY A 146 -4.04 11.53 0.54
C GLY A 146 -4.38 12.88 1.18
N THR A 147 -4.56 12.93 2.49
CA THR A 147 -4.73 14.17 3.30
C THR A 147 -3.42 14.77 3.78
N GLY A 148 -2.27 14.14 3.53
CA GLY A 148 -0.98 14.51 4.11
C GLY A 148 -0.75 14.04 5.55
N MET A 149 -1.67 13.26 6.12
CA MET A 149 -1.42 12.60 7.40
C MET A 149 -0.34 11.54 7.22
N VAL A 150 0.67 11.55 8.09
CA VAL A 150 1.68 10.49 8.13
C VAL A 150 1.58 9.73 9.44
N HIS A 151 1.95 8.46 9.43
CA HIS A 151 2.02 7.66 10.63
C HIS A 151 3.11 6.59 10.56
N LEU A 152 3.63 6.23 11.73
CA LEU A 152 4.37 5.01 11.97
C LEU A 152 3.40 4.03 12.63
N ALA A 153 3.13 2.91 11.98
CA ALA A 153 2.17 1.93 12.44
C ALA A 153 2.74 0.53 12.37
N GLN A 154 2.37 -0.34 13.30
CA GLN A 154 2.82 -1.72 13.36
C GLN A 154 1.67 -2.70 13.56
N ARG A 155 1.83 -3.93 13.07
CA ARG A 155 1.17 -5.13 13.55
C ARG A 155 2.23 -5.95 14.28
N PRO A 156 2.24 -5.96 15.61
CA PRO A 156 3.34 -6.54 16.39
C PRO A 156 3.44 -8.05 16.25
N GLU A 157 2.33 -8.71 15.95
CA GLU A 157 2.22 -10.14 15.73
C GLU A 157 1.21 -10.46 14.63
N LYS A 158 1.34 -11.62 14.04
CA LYS A 158 0.39 -12.10 13.02
C LYS A 158 -1.03 -12.15 13.59
N ASN A 159 -2.03 -11.68 12.84
CA ASN A 159 -3.43 -11.52 13.24
C ASN A 159 -3.70 -10.45 14.31
N HIS A 160 -2.73 -9.71 14.78
CA HIS A 160 -2.95 -8.61 15.69
C HIS A 160 -3.54 -7.39 14.96
N SER A 161 -4.26 -6.54 15.66
CA SER A 161 -4.67 -5.24 15.11
C SER A 161 -3.48 -4.31 14.97
N ILE A 162 -3.54 -3.39 14.01
CA ILE A 162 -2.55 -2.33 13.89
C ILE A 162 -2.57 -1.45 15.14
N GLU A 163 -1.37 -1.12 15.61
CA GLU A 163 -1.08 -0.08 16.59
C GLU A 163 -0.36 1.06 15.89
N ASP A 164 -0.75 2.30 16.13
CA ASP A 164 -0.19 3.42 15.39
C ASP A 164 0.15 4.64 16.23
N MET A 165 1.11 5.41 15.72
CA MET A 165 1.40 6.77 16.15
C MET A 165 1.14 7.70 14.96
N GLN A 166 0.03 8.44 15.03
CA GLN A 166 -0.40 9.34 13.96
C GLN A 166 0.18 10.73 14.14
N TYR A 167 0.67 11.28 13.05
CA TYR A 167 1.16 12.65 12.99
C TYR A 167 0.44 13.41 11.90
N ARG A 168 -0.11 14.56 12.24
CA ARG A 168 -0.66 15.52 11.28
C ARG A 168 0.30 16.69 11.12
N ILE A 169 1.10 16.65 10.08
CA ILE A 169 1.99 17.77 9.74
C ILE A 169 1.17 18.92 9.15
N SER A 170 0.10 18.62 8.46
CA SER A 170 -0.88 19.56 7.91
C SER A 170 -1.92 20.00 8.96
N GLY A 171 -1.56 20.09 10.22
CA GLY A 171 -2.41 20.68 11.26
C GLY A 171 -2.52 22.19 11.12
N SER A 172 -3.14 22.83 12.10
CA SER A 172 -3.46 24.25 12.16
C SER A 172 -2.34 25.25 11.85
N MET A 173 -1.08 24.83 11.82
CA MET A 173 0.06 25.71 11.57
C MET A 173 0.50 25.76 10.09
N LEU A 174 0.30 24.70 9.31
CA LEU A 174 0.67 24.65 7.91
C LEU A 174 -0.42 23.90 7.11
N PRO A 175 -1.53 24.51 6.79
CA PRO A 175 -2.58 23.89 6.01
C PRO A 175 -2.03 23.52 4.61
N ASN A 176 -2.29 22.28 4.20
CA ASN A 176 -1.92 21.69 2.89
C ASN A 176 -0.43 21.41 2.66
N VAL A 177 0.39 21.31 3.67
CA VAL A 177 1.78 20.85 3.51
C VAL A 177 1.80 19.33 3.70
N MET A 178 2.05 18.61 2.61
CA MET A 178 2.29 17.16 2.65
C MET A 178 3.80 16.92 2.72
N PRO A 179 4.28 15.91 3.45
CA PRO A 179 5.64 15.43 3.28
C PRO A 179 5.88 15.04 1.82
N GLN A 180 7.00 15.45 1.28
CA GLN A 180 7.38 15.08 -0.09
C GLN A 180 8.19 13.79 -0.11
N ARG A 181 8.73 13.41 1.03
CA ARG A 181 9.55 12.23 1.21
C ARG A 181 9.32 11.60 2.57
N ILE A 182 9.06 10.32 2.59
CA ILE A 182 8.94 9.52 3.80
C ILE A 182 10.01 8.42 3.82
N GLY A 183 10.30 7.89 5.00
CA GLY A 183 11.29 6.82 5.16
C GLY A 183 11.09 5.99 6.40
N LEU A 184 11.70 4.82 6.38
CA LEU A 184 11.87 3.92 7.51
C LEU A 184 13.36 3.69 7.76
N GLU A 185 13.78 3.79 9.01
CA GLU A 185 15.10 3.39 9.43
C GLU A 185 15.02 2.32 10.53
N LYS A 186 15.46 1.11 10.20
CA LYS A 186 15.52 -0.02 11.12
C LYS A 186 16.97 -0.21 11.57
N ARG A 187 17.21 -0.17 12.88
CA ARG A 187 18.47 -0.49 13.55
C ARG A 187 18.21 -1.49 14.67
N GLY A 188 18.68 -2.71 14.53
CA GLY A 188 18.23 -3.79 15.39
C GLY A 188 16.71 -3.92 15.34
N ASP A 189 16.07 -3.86 16.49
CA ASP A 189 14.60 -3.92 16.61
C ASP A 189 13.95 -2.53 16.63
N SER A 190 14.75 -1.47 16.67
CA SER A 190 14.24 -0.09 16.67
C SER A 190 13.93 0.36 15.24
N VAL A 191 12.72 0.82 15.00
CA VAL A 191 12.27 1.33 13.69
C VAL A 191 11.74 2.75 13.85
N ALA A 192 12.30 3.68 13.08
CA ALA A 192 11.97 5.10 13.11
C ALA A 192 11.29 5.54 11.81
N LEU A 193 10.32 6.45 11.93
CA LEU A 193 9.78 7.24 10.83
C LEU A 193 10.72 8.40 10.51
N LEU A 194 11.04 8.57 9.24
CA LEU A 194 11.74 9.74 8.73
C LEU A 194 10.84 10.51 7.77
N ILE A 195 10.89 11.83 7.81
CA ILE A 195 10.17 12.70 6.88
C ILE A 195 11.05 13.83 6.36
N SER A 196 10.67 14.39 5.22
CA SER A 196 11.14 15.67 4.69
C SER A 196 9.93 16.46 4.17
N VAL A 197 9.82 17.69 4.60
CA VAL A 197 8.77 18.63 4.21
C VAL A 197 9.42 19.81 3.52
N GLN A 198 8.86 20.26 2.40
CA GLN A 198 9.36 21.43 1.64
C GLN A 198 10.86 21.38 1.27
N GLY A 199 11.41 20.17 1.07
CA GLY A 199 12.79 19.97 0.64
C GLY A 199 13.84 20.08 1.74
N GLU A 200 13.45 20.17 3.01
CA GLU A 200 14.37 20.07 4.12
C GLU A 200 15.07 18.70 4.19
N PRO A 201 16.22 18.58 4.86
CA PRO A 201 16.84 17.29 5.09
C PRO A 201 15.89 16.33 5.83
N MET A 202 15.92 15.06 5.43
CA MET A 202 15.17 14.03 6.16
C MET A 202 15.60 13.96 7.62
N HIS A 203 14.65 13.91 8.51
CA HIS A 203 14.86 13.78 9.94
C HIS A 203 13.86 12.82 10.58
N GLN A 204 14.21 12.27 11.73
CA GLN A 204 13.32 11.43 12.51
C GLN A 204 12.11 12.25 12.98
N PHE A 205 10.93 11.67 12.85
CA PHE A 205 9.68 12.28 13.26
C PHE A 205 8.93 11.36 14.24
N GLY A 206 8.83 11.81 15.49
CA GLY A 206 8.29 11.03 16.59
C GLY A 206 9.27 9.99 17.16
N PRO A 207 8.86 9.26 18.20
CA PRO A 207 9.65 8.19 18.80
C PRO A 207 9.69 6.96 17.90
N PRO A 208 10.77 6.15 17.95
CA PRO A 208 10.82 4.87 17.24
C PRO A 208 9.94 3.82 17.93
N ILE A 209 9.51 2.84 17.16
CA ILE A 209 8.83 1.62 17.64
C ILE A 209 9.84 0.48 17.77
N GLN A 210 9.67 -0.38 18.77
CA GLN A 210 10.45 -1.61 18.91
C GLN A 210 9.66 -2.76 18.29
N LEU A 211 10.21 -3.36 17.23
CA LEU A 211 9.61 -4.51 16.56
C LEU A 211 10.69 -5.47 16.05
N HIS A 212 10.68 -6.67 16.60
CA HIS A 212 11.59 -7.74 16.18
C HIS A 212 11.07 -8.46 14.93
N PHE A 213 11.96 -8.72 13.96
CA PHE A 213 11.72 -9.57 12.80
C PHE A 213 12.64 -10.79 12.85
N ASP A 214 12.07 -11.97 12.63
CA ASP A 214 12.80 -13.24 12.63
C ASP A 214 13.42 -13.51 11.25
N GLY A 215 14.74 -13.56 11.18
CA GLY A 215 15.47 -13.87 9.93
C GLY A 215 15.21 -12.89 8.79
N PRO A 216 15.17 -13.35 7.53
CA PRO A 216 14.85 -12.50 6.39
C PRO A 216 13.39 -12.04 6.39
N PHE A 217 13.18 -10.78 6.04
CA PHE A 217 11.87 -10.13 5.95
C PHE A 217 11.73 -9.41 4.60
N TYR A 218 10.52 -8.98 4.27
CA TYR A 218 10.20 -8.27 3.03
C TYR A 218 10.16 -6.76 3.29
N VAL A 219 10.87 -6.00 2.46
CA VAL A 219 10.90 -4.53 2.49
C VAL A 219 10.44 -3.99 1.15
N GLY A 220 9.58 -3.01 1.15
CA GLY A 220 9.11 -2.47 -0.12
C GLY A 220 8.12 -1.32 -0.02
N ILE A 221 7.61 -0.95 -1.19
CA ILE A 221 6.62 0.10 -1.37
C ILE A 221 5.26 -0.49 -1.70
N GLY A 222 4.21 0.13 -1.20
CA GLY A 222 2.86 -0.33 -1.46
C GLY A 222 1.85 0.81 -1.57
N PHE A 223 0.73 0.51 -2.17
CA PHE A 223 -0.38 1.44 -2.33
C PHE A 223 -1.72 0.75 -2.12
N CYS A 224 -2.63 1.46 -1.47
CA CYS A 224 -4.02 1.08 -1.24
C CYS A 224 -4.93 2.27 -1.52
N SER A 225 -5.97 2.08 -2.36
CA SER A 225 -6.95 3.13 -2.68
C SER A 225 -7.90 3.43 -1.52
N HIS A 226 -7.99 2.54 -0.55
CA HIS A 226 -9.01 2.51 0.52
C HIS A 226 -10.42 2.16 0.02
N TYR A 227 -10.53 1.73 -1.25
CA TYR A 227 -11.79 1.26 -1.83
C TYR A 227 -11.60 -0.13 -2.43
N PRO A 228 -12.43 -1.12 -2.04
CA PRO A 228 -12.23 -2.51 -2.46
C PRO A 228 -12.42 -2.73 -3.97
N VAL A 229 -13.16 -1.86 -4.66
CA VAL A 229 -13.49 -2.00 -6.09
C VAL A 229 -13.03 -0.83 -6.96
N THR A 230 -12.39 0.20 -6.38
CA THR A 230 -11.93 1.37 -7.12
C THR A 230 -10.41 1.41 -7.16
N VAL A 231 -9.86 1.30 -8.36
CA VAL A 231 -8.42 1.44 -8.58
C VAL A 231 -8.04 2.92 -8.57
N ASP A 232 -7.02 3.24 -7.78
CA ASP A 232 -6.34 4.55 -7.77
C ASP A 232 -4.82 4.30 -7.83
N ALA A 233 -4.02 5.35 -7.86
CA ALA A 233 -2.58 5.27 -8.03
C ALA A 233 -1.79 5.99 -6.94
N GLY A 234 -0.70 5.35 -6.51
CA GLY A 234 0.39 5.95 -5.75
C GLY A 234 1.67 5.98 -6.58
N VAL A 235 2.41 7.08 -6.49
CA VAL A 235 3.65 7.27 -7.22
C VAL A 235 4.82 7.42 -6.27
N PHE A 236 5.90 6.69 -6.56
CA PHE A 236 7.14 6.70 -5.78
C PHE A 236 8.31 7.04 -6.70
N SER A 237 9.12 8.00 -6.31
CA SER A 237 10.34 8.35 -7.01
C SER A 237 11.51 8.52 -6.05
N ASN A 238 12.72 8.60 -6.59
CA ASN A 238 13.94 8.69 -5.78
C ASN A 238 13.96 7.65 -4.64
N VAL A 239 13.57 6.42 -4.99
CA VAL A 239 13.56 5.29 -4.06
C VAL A 239 14.98 4.90 -3.71
N VAL A 240 15.31 4.91 -2.42
CA VAL A 240 16.63 4.52 -1.90
C VAL A 240 16.42 3.44 -0.85
N LEU A 241 16.92 2.26 -1.12
CA LEU A 241 16.95 1.14 -0.18
C LEU A 241 18.39 0.73 0.07
N ARG A 242 18.78 0.63 1.33
CA ARG A 242 20.11 0.20 1.78
C ARG A 242 19.99 -0.76 2.94
N ASN A 243 20.93 -1.69 3.02
CA ASN A 243 21.16 -2.49 4.22
C ASN A 243 22.68 -2.50 4.53
N SER A 244 23.11 -3.36 5.44
CA SER A 244 24.54 -3.51 5.80
C SER A 244 25.43 -3.91 4.62
N ALA A 245 24.89 -4.54 3.58
CA ALA A 245 25.63 -4.92 2.37
C ALA A 245 25.76 -3.77 1.35
N GLY A 246 25.07 -2.66 1.54
CA GLY A 246 25.11 -1.47 0.68
C GLY A 246 23.77 -1.02 0.15
N LYS A 247 23.80 -0.21 -0.92
CA LYS A 247 22.60 0.29 -1.62
C LYS A 247 22.18 -0.71 -2.69
N PHE A 248 20.89 -0.94 -2.79
CA PHE A 248 20.28 -1.68 -3.91
C PHE A 248 19.99 -0.72 -5.07
N GLU A 249 20.38 -1.13 -6.27
CA GLU A 249 20.21 -0.38 -7.52
C GLU A 249 19.43 -1.20 -8.55
#